data_9efb8ab891539263dfe90a01c70a8021
#
_entry.id   9efb8ab891539263dfe90a01c70a8021
#
_cell.length_a   1.000
_cell.length_b   1.000
_cell.length_c   1.000
_cell.angle_alpha   90.00
_cell.angle_beta   90.00
_cell.angle_gamma   90.00
#
_symmetry.space_group_name_H-M   'P 1'
#
loop_
_entity.id
_entity.type
_entity.pdbx_description
1 polymer ?
#
loop_
_entity_poly.entity_id
_entity_poly.type
_entity_poly.pdbx_seq_one_letter_code
_entity_poly.pdbx_strand_id
1 'polypeptide(L)'
;NIEVCGGEIVPLPKTRAGTMFGSGKIQELKARFAENDVELVLINANVTPVQQRNLEKEWNVKLLDRTGLILEIFSDRAATREGVLQVEMAALSYQRTRLVRAWTHLERQRGGLGFVGGPGETQIEADRRAIDDQLVRLRRQLDKVVKTRALHRAARAKVPYPIVALVGYTNAGKSTLFNRL
;
A
#
# COMPACT_ATOMS: atom_id res chain seq x y z
N ASN A 1 11.85 -12.09 8.05
CA ASN A 1 12.54 -12.68 6.88
C ASN A 1 11.50 -13.39 6.02
N ILE A 2 11.53 -13.16 4.71
CA ILE A 2 10.70 -13.85 3.72
C ILE A 2 11.64 -14.75 2.93
N GLU A 3 11.31 -16.03 2.85
CA GLU A 3 12.01 -16.98 1.98
C GLU A 3 11.43 -16.88 0.57
N VAL A 4 12.28 -16.72 -0.43
CA VAL A 4 11.85 -16.56 -1.83
C VAL A 4 11.88 -17.91 -2.51
N CYS A 5 10.72 -18.53 -2.74
CA CYS A 5 10.59 -19.82 -3.43
C CYS A 5 10.79 -19.71 -4.95
N GLY A 6 10.62 -18.54 -5.54
CA GLY A 6 10.80 -18.34 -6.98
C GLY A 6 10.27 -17.01 -7.51
N GLY A 7 10.56 -16.75 -8.77
CA GLY A 7 10.06 -15.57 -9.50
C GLY A 7 9.83 -15.88 -10.97
N GLU A 8 8.84 -15.25 -11.58
CA GLU A 8 8.52 -15.45 -12.98
C GLU A 8 8.07 -14.15 -13.63
N ILE A 9 8.47 -13.93 -14.88
CA ILE A 9 7.99 -12.85 -15.71
C ILE A 9 6.85 -13.40 -16.59
N VAL A 10 5.63 -12.94 -16.32
CA VAL A 10 4.44 -13.35 -17.07
C VAL A 10 4.11 -12.28 -18.11
N PRO A 11 4.21 -12.58 -19.41
CA PRO A 11 3.79 -11.66 -20.46
C PRO A 11 2.26 -11.47 -20.40
N LEU A 12 1.81 -10.21 -20.40
CA LEU A 12 0.41 -9.84 -20.32
C LEU A 12 0.00 -9.06 -21.60
N PRO A 13 -0.27 -9.72 -22.73
CA PRO A 13 -0.70 -9.04 -23.95
C PRO A 13 -2.05 -8.35 -23.77
N LYS A 14 -2.90 -8.88 -22.90
CA LYS A 14 -4.19 -8.28 -22.51
C LYS A 14 -4.52 -8.63 -21.05
N THR A 15 -4.67 -7.62 -20.23
CA THR A 15 -5.11 -7.80 -18.83
C THR A 15 -6.60 -8.08 -18.76
N ARG A 16 -6.99 -9.10 -17.99
CA ARG A 16 -8.41 -9.39 -17.74
C ARG A 16 -8.90 -8.57 -16.54
N ALA A 17 -10.10 -8.01 -16.66
CA ALA A 17 -10.68 -7.16 -15.62
C ALA A 17 -10.85 -7.89 -14.26
N GLY A 18 -11.22 -9.18 -14.29
CA GLY A 18 -11.50 -9.96 -13.10
C GLY A 18 -10.30 -10.63 -12.45
N THR A 19 -9.28 -11.01 -13.21
CA THR A 19 -8.20 -11.88 -12.72
C THR A 19 -6.80 -11.46 -13.18
N MET A 20 -6.66 -10.41 -13.98
CA MET A 20 -5.41 -9.96 -14.57
C MET A 20 -4.79 -10.97 -15.57
N PHE A 21 -4.69 -12.25 -15.17
CA PHE A 21 -4.12 -13.35 -15.96
C PHE A 21 -5.17 -14.15 -16.72
N GLY A 22 -4.73 -14.90 -17.75
CA GLY A 22 -5.54 -15.88 -18.44
C GLY A 22 -5.81 -17.12 -17.55
N SER A 23 -6.92 -17.84 -17.82
CA SER A 23 -7.33 -19.00 -17.01
C SER A 23 -6.25 -20.11 -16.96
N GLY A 24 -5.61 -20.40 -18.10
CA GLY A 24 -4.52 -21.39 -18.15
C GLY A 24 -3.35 -21.01 -17.25
N LYS A 25 -2.91 -19.75 -17.29
CA LYS A 25 -1.82 -19.29 -16.42
C LYS A 25 -2.20 -19.30 -14.95
N ILE A 26 -3.44 -19.01 -14.61
CA ILE A 26 -3.95 -19.09 -13.24
C ILE A 26 -3.84 -20.51 -12.69
N GLN A 27 -4.24 -21.52 -13.48
CA GLN A 27 -4.17 -22.92 -13.06
C GLN A 27 -2.72 -23.42 -12.97
N GLU A 28 -1.87 -23.04 -13.89
CA GLU A 28 -0.44 -23.35 -13.86
C GLU A 28 0.22 -22.80 -12.58
N LEU A 29 -0.02 -21.51 -12.27
CA LEU A 29 0.50 -20.86 -11.06
C LEU A 29 -0.09 -21.49 -9.79
N LYS A 30 -1.37 -21.87 -9.79
CA LYS A 30 -2.01 -22.56 -8.68
C LYS A 30 -1.32 -23.86 -8.33
N ALA A 31 -1.01 -24.69 -9.34
CA ALA A 31 -0.30 -25.94 -9.14
C ALA A 31 1.10 -25.70 -8.54
N ARG A 32 1.85 -24.74 -9.10
CA ARG A 32 3.18 -24.38 -8.60
C ARG A 32 3.16 -23.85 -7.16
N PHE A 33 2.19 -23.03 -6.81
CA PHE A 33 2.09 -22.50 -5.45
C PHE A 33 1.76 -23.59 -4.44
N ALA A 34 0.91 -24.55 -4.82
CA ALA A 34 0.60 -25.71 -3.98
C ALA A 34 1.82 -26.64 -3.83
N GLU A 35 2.61 -26.88 -4.89
CA GLU A 35 3.83 -27.69 -4.85
C GLU A 35 4.89 -27.12 -3.92
N ASN A 36 5.02 -25.80 -3.85
CA ASN A 36 6.06 -25.11 -3.09
C ASN A 36 5.56 -24.53 -1.76
N ASP A 37 4.36 -24.88 -1.33
CA ASP A 37 3.72 -24.40 -0.09
C ASP A 37 3.79 -22.87 0.07
N VAL A 38 3.45 -22.15 -1.02
CA VAL A 38 3.54 -20.69 -1.08
C VAL A 38 2.43 -20.05 -0.28
N GLU A 39 2.78 -19.25 0.72
CA GLU A 39 1.82 -18.50 1.53
C GLU A 39 1.55 -17.08 1.00
N LEU A 40 2.54 -16.47 0.34
CA LEU A 40 2.50 -15.09 -0.12
C LEU A 40 2.95 -14.95 -1.57
N VAL A 41 2.15 -14.29 -2.38
CA VAL A 41 2.47 -13.93 -3.76
C VAL A 41 2.64 -12.43 -3.89
N LEU A 42 3.76 -12.00 -4.47
CA LEU A 42 4.04 -10.61 -4.77
C LEU A 42 3.85 -10.33 -6.26
N ILE A 43 2.97 -9.42 -6.61
CA ILE A 43 2.78 -9.01 -8.01
C ILE A 43 3.37 -7.61 -8.21
N ASN A 44 4.42 -7.52 -9.03
CA ASN A 44 5.08 -6.26 -9.35
C ASN A 44 4.28 -5.42 -10.37
N ALA A 45 3.00 -5.19 -10.08
CA ALA A 45 2.08 -4.37 -10.85
C ALA A 45 0.98 -3.83 -9.95
N ASN A 46 0.14 -2.92 -10.47
CA ASN A 46 -1.06 -2.49 -9.77
C ASN A 46 -2.16 -3.54 -9.97
N VAL A 47 -2.64 -4.11 -8.88
CA VAL A 47 -3.72 -5.10 -8.88
C VAL A 47 -4.99 -4.44 -8.34
N THR A 48 -6.11 -4.56 -9.07
CA THR A 48 -7.38 -4.03 -8.59
C THR A 48 -7.89 -4.88 -7.41
N PRO A 49 -8.71 -4.32 -6.50
CA PRO A 49 -9.27 -5.08 -5.37
C PRO A 49 -10.04 -6.33 -5.79
N VAL A 50 -10.73 -6.27 -6.93
CA VAL A 50 -11.47 -7.42 -7.50
C VAL A 50 -10.51 -8.50 -7.98
N GLN A 51 -9.46 -8.10 -8.70
CA GLN A 51 -8.42 -9.03 -9.15
C GLN A 51 -7.72 -9.70 -7.97
N GLN A 52 -7.34 -8.91 -6.95
CA GLN A 52 -6.70 -9.45 -5.76
C GLN A 52 -7.58 -10.48 -5.09
N ARG A 53 -8.84 -10.14 -4.77
CA ARG A 53 -9.78 -11.07 -4.12
C ARG A 53 -9.99 -12.34 -4.92
N ASN A 54 -10.13 -12.23 -6.25
CA ASN A 54 -10.36 -13.39 -7.10
C ASN A 54 -9.12 -14.29 -7.17
N LEU A 55 -7.92 -13.70 -7.25
CA LEU A 55 -6.66 -14.43 -7.27
C LEU A 55 -6.36 -15.08 -5.91
N GLU A 56 -6.56 -14.38 -4.80
CA GLU A 56 -6.40 -14.93 -3.44
C GLU A 56 -7.34 -16.12 -3.21
N LYS A 57 -8.61 -16.00 -3.67
CA LYS A 57 -9.57 -17.09 -3.59
C LYS A 57 -9.18 -18.29 -4.46
N GLU A 58 -8.69 -18.03 -5.66
CA GLU A 58 -8.31 -19.09 -6.61
C GLU A 58 -7.05 -19.84 -6.20
N TRP A 59 -6.05 -19.10 -5.72
CA TRP A 59 -4.76 -19.65 -5.34
C TRP A 59 -4.68 -20.08 -3.87
N ASN A 60 -5.61 -19.63 -3.04
CA ASN A 60 -5.62 -19.81 -1.57
C ASN A 60 -4.33 -19.29 -0.91
N VAL A 61 -3.81 -18.17 -1.38
CA VAL A 61 -2.59 -17.52 -0.89
C VAL A 61 -2.86 -16.04 -0.63
N LYS A 62 -2.05 -15.42 0.20
CA LYS A 62 -2.06 -13.98 0.39
C LYS A 62 -1.41 -13.29 -0.81
N LEU A 63 -1.97 -12.17 -1.26
CA LEU A 63 -1.44 -11.44 -2.40
C LEU A 63 -1.14 -9.98 -2.02
N LEU A 64 0.05 -9.53 -2.31
CA LEU A 64 0.44 -8.13 -2.25
C LEU A 64 0.80 -7.61 -3.64
N ASP A 65 0.30 -6.44 -3.97
CA ASP A 65 0.74 -5.70 -5.14
C ASP A 65 1.96 -4.83 -4.82
N ARG A 66 2.53 -4.19 -5.85
CA ARG A 66 3.69 -3.31 -5.70
C ARG A 66 3.48 -2.24 -4.60
N THR A 67 2.32 -1.59 -4.58
CA THR A 67 2.03 -0.52 -3.63
C THR A 67 1.90 -1.05 -2.20
N GLY A 68 1.21 -2.17 -2.02
CA GLY A 68 1.10 -2.85 -0.74
C GLY A 68 2.46 -3.23 -0.18
N LEU A 69 3.32 -3.84 -0.99
CA LEU A 69 4.68 -4.20 -0.59
C LEU A 69 5.53 -2.98 -0.19
N ILE A 70 5.46 -1.88 -0.96
CA ILE A 70 6.19 -0.65 -0.63
C ILE A 70 5.72 -0.08 0.71
N LEU A 71 4.42 -0.10 0.99
CA LEU A 71 3.86 0.38 2.25
C LEU A 71 4.31 -0.49 3.42
N GLU A 72 4.33 -1.82 3.28
CA GLU A 72 4.86 -2.73 4.30
C GLU A 72 6.34 -2.45 4.60
N ILE A 73 7.17 -2.30 3.56
CA ILE A 73 8.59 -1.99 3.72
C ILE A 73 8.79 -0.65 4.46
N PHE A 74 8.01 0.37 4.12
CA PHE A 74 8.11 1.66 4.80
C PHE A 74 7.56 1.61 6.23
N SER A 75 6.53 0.82 6.50
CA SER A 75 5.99 0.60 7.84
C SER A 75 7.03 -0.02 8.77
N ASP A 76 7.75 -1.03 8.28
CA ASP A 76 8.81 -1.70 9.04
C ASP A 76 10.04 -0.78 9.29
N ARG A 77 10.35 0.09 8.34
CA ARG A 77 11.54 0.98 8.41
C ARG A 77 11.30 2.34 9.04
N ALA A 78 10.06 2.73 9.27
CA ALA A 78 9.71 4.05 9.80
C ALA A 78 10.08 4.15 11.29
N ALA A 79 11.23 4.71 11.60
CA ALA A 79 11.73 4.88 12.97
C ALA A 79 11.35 6.24 13.59
N THR A 80 11.05 7.26 12.78
CA THR A 80 10.71 8.60 13.29
C THR A 80 9.19 8.76 13.41
N ARG A 81 8.73 9.50 14.44
CA ARG A 81 7.30 9.79 14.62
C ARG A 81 6.64 10.39 13.37
N GLU A 82 7.34 11.26 12.67
CA GLU A 82 6.87 11.84 11.42
C GLU A 82 6.73 10.78 10.32
N GLY A 83 7.76 9.93 10.15
CA GLY A 83 7.77 8.84 9.17
C GLY A 83 6.65 7.83 9.43
N VAL A 84 6.44 7.42 10.69
CA VAL A 84 5.34 6.51 11.07
C VAL A 84 3.99 7.12 10.69
N LEU A 85 3.72 8.39 11.06
CA LEU A 85 2.47 9.06 10.71
C LEU A 85 2.26 9.18 9.19
N GLN A 86 3.32 9.47 8.43
CA GLN A 86 3.24 9.55 6.96
C GLN A 86 2.93 8.20 6.33
N VAL A 87 3.56 7.13 6.78
CA VAL A 87 3.32 5.78 6.27
C VAL A 87 1.90 5.32 6.64
N GLU A 88 1.46 5.56 7.87
CA GLU A 88 0.10 5.23 8.30
C GLU A 88 -0.96 5.98 7.48
N MET A 89 -0.77 7.28 7.21
CA MET A 89 -1.63 8.04 6.31
C MET A 89 -1.65 7.48 4.88
N ALA A 90 -0.50 7.07 4.36
CA ALA A 90 -0.40 6.48 3.02
C ALA A 90 -1.12 5.11 2.97
N ALA A 91 -0.96 4.27 4.00
CA ALA A 91 -1.64 2.97 4.11
C ALA A 91 -3.17 3.13 4.19
N LEU A 92 -3.67 4.04 5.02
CA LEU A 92 -5.10 4.33 5.10
C LEU A 92 -5.67 4.89 3.79
N SER A 93 -4.93 5.78 3.11
CA SER A 93 -5.34 6.31 1.81
C SER A 93 -5.41 5.21 0.74
N TYR A 94 -4.48 4.27 0.78
CA TYR A 94 -4.48 3.09 -0.09
C TYR A 94 -5.68 2.19 0.20
N GLN A 95 -5.95 1.86 1.46
CA GLN A 95 -7.12 1.08 1.89
C GLN A 95 -8.42 1.76 1.45
N ARG A 96 -8.56 3.08 1.65
CA ARG A 96 -9.73 3.86 1.20
C ARG A 96 -9.98 3.71 -0.29
N THR A 97 -8.93 3.80 -1.11
CA THR A 97 -9.04 3.63 -2.56
C THR A 97 -9.48 2.21 -2.94
N ARG A 98 -9.08 1.21 -2.17
CA ARG A 98 -9.47 -0.19 -2.40
C ARG A 98 -10.91 -0.45 -2.00
N LEU A 99 -11.40 0.12 -0.91
CA LEU A 99 -12.81 0.05 -0.52
C LEU A 99 -13.72 0.60 -1.62
N VAL A 100 -13.48 1.80 -2.11
CA VAL A 100 -14.30 2.43 -3.15
C VAL A 100 -14.34 1.61 -4.43
N ARG A 101 -13.19 1.09 -4.89
CA ARG A 101 -13.11 0.31 -6.14
C ARG A 101 -13.72 -1.09 -6.03
N ALA A 102 -13.71 -1.71 -4.87
CA ALA A 102 -14.35 -3.01 -4.66
C ALA A 102 -15.86 -2.93 -4.84
N TRP A 103 -16.48 -1.80 -4.50
CA TRP A 103 -17.92 -1.63 -4.49
C TRP A 103 -18.52 -1.15 -5.80
N THR A 104 -17.88 -0.27 -6.53
CA THR A 104 -18.34 0.12 -7.88
C THR A 104 -18.44 -1.07 -8.82
N HIS A 105 -17.69 -2.14 -8.57
CA HIS A 105 -17.81 -3.40 -9.31
C HIS A 105 -19.00 -4.26 -8.85
N LEU A 106 -19.32 -4.27 -7.58
CA LEU A 106 -20.48 -5.01 -7.04
C LEU A 106 -21.81 -4.37 -7.47
N GLU A 107 -21.90 -3.07 -7.54
CA GLU A 107 -23.05 -2.35 -8.07
C GLU A 107 -23.29 -2.67 -9.54
N ARG A 108 -22.23 -2.72 -10.37
CA ARG A 108 -22.34 -3.08 -11.79
C ARG A 108 -22.74 -4.54 -12.01
N GLN A 109 -22.38 -5.46 -11.11
CA GLN A 109 -22.77 -6.87 -11.19
C GLN A 109 -24.20 -7.13 -10.72
N ARG A 110 -24.76 -6.29 -9.88
CA ARG A 110 -26.15 -6.39 -9.41
C ARG A 110 -27.20 -5.85 -10.37
N GLY A 111 -26.81 -5.46 -11.60
CA GLY A 111 -27.71 -5.17 -12.72
C GLY A 111 -28.95 -4.37 -12.33
N GLY A 112 -28.97 -3.10 -12.60
CA GLY A 112 -30.11 -2.31 -13.10
C GLY A 112 -31.50 -2.41 -12.48
N LEU A 113 -31.70 -3.00 -11.29
CA LEU A 113 -32.97 -2.91 -10.56
C LEU A 113 -32.81 -1.92 -9.43
N GLY A 114 -33.47 -0.77 -9.64
CA GLY A 114 -33.40 0.40 -8.82
C GLY A 114 -33.61 0.15 -7.34
N PHE A 115 -32.89 0.94 -6.59
CA PHE A 115 -33.23 1.45 -5.29
C PHE A 115 -33.77 0.44 -4.27
N VAL A 116 -32.88 -0.39 -3.74
CA VAL A 116 -33.02 -0.88 -2.39
C VAL A 116 -31.67 -0.68 -1.72
N GLY A 117 -31.52 0.42 -0.99
CA GLY A 117 -30.40 0.65 -0.08
C GLY A 117 -30.34 -0.52 0.90
N GLY A 118 -29.49 -1.51 0.60
CA GLY A 118 -29.26 -2.64 1.48
C GLY A 118 -28.33 -2.23 2.63
N PRO A 119 -28.37 -2.95 3.77
CA PRO A 119 -27.51 -2.67 4.93
C PRO A 119 -26.00 -2.65 4.62
N GLY A 120 -25.58 -3.15 3.45
CA GLY A 120 -24.20 -3.11 3.00
C GLY A 120 -23.70 -1.73 2.54
N GLU A 121 -24.55 -0.88 1.99
CA GLU A 121 -24.18 0.45 1.50
C GLU A 121 -23.87 1.39 2.67
N THR A 122 -24.67 1.34 3.71
CA THR A 122 -24.45 2.10 4.94
C THR A 122 -23.19 1.70 5.70
N GLN A 123 -22.80 0.42 5.66
CA GLN A 123 -21.59 -0.04 6.33
C GLN A 123 -20.32 0.48 5.67
N ILE A 124 -20.30 0.60 4.35
CA ILE A 124 -19.12 1.11 3.63
C ILE A 124 -18.99 2.61 3.78
N GLU A 125 -20.10 3.32 3.75
CA GLU A 125 -20.05 4.75 4.07
C GLU A 125 -19.53 4.97 5.49
N ALA A 126 -19.93 4.13 6.44
CA ALA A 126 -19.41 4.16 7.81
C ALA A 126 -17.92 3.85 7.85
N ASP A 127 -17.45 2.79 7.17
CA ASP A 127 -16.04 2.42 7.08
C ASP A 127 -15.20 3.52 6.40
N ARG A 128 -15.73 4.10 5.32
CA ARG A 128 -15.08 5.22 4.63
C ARG A 128 -14.97 6.45 5.51
N ARG A 129 -16.03 6.81 6.24
CA ARG A 129 -16.03 7.92 7.20
C ARG A 129 -15.03 7.67 8.31
N ALA A 130 -14.97 6.45 8.85
CA ALA A 130 -13.99 6.07 9.87
C ALA A 130 -12.55 6.25 9.38
N ILE A 131 -12.24 5.87 8.14
CA ILE A 131 -10.92 6.10 7.53
C ILE A 131 -10.66 7.60 7.33
N ASP A 132 -11.63 8.36 6.84
CA ASP A 132 -11.50 9.81 6.63
C ASP A 132 -11.26 10.53 7.97
N ASP A 133 -11.95 10.14 9.03
CA ASP A 133 -11.73 10.67 10.38
C ASP A 133 -10.33 10.32 10.91
N GLN A 134 -9.86 9.11 10.70
CA GLN A 134 -8.49 8.73 11.03
C GLN A 134 -7.45 9.55 10.27
N LEU A 135 -7.62 9.74 8.96
CA LEU A 135 -6.74 10.58 8.14
C LEU A 135 -6.68 12.02 8.65
N VAL A 136 -7.82 12.60 9.04
CA VAL A 136 -7.87 13.95 9.64
C VAL A 136 -7.11 14.00 10.96
N ARG A 137 -7.26 12.99 11.83
CA ARG A 137 -6.54 12.91 13.11
C ARG A 137 -5.03 12.80 12.90
N LEU A 138 -4.59 11.92 12.00
CA LEU A 138 -3.17 11.75 11.67
C LEU A 138 -2.56 13.01 11.07
N ARG A 139 -3.28 13.68 10.16
CA ARG A 139 -2.84 14.97 9.58
C ARG A 139 -2.61 16.01 10.66
N ARG A 140 -3.53 16.15 11.63
CA ARG A 140 -3.37 17.06 12.77
C ARG A 140 -2.17 16.71 13.64
N GLN A 141 -1.88 15.41 13.83
CA GLN A 141 -0.70 14.98 14.58
C GLN A 141 0.59 15.30 13.81
N LEU A 142 0.61 15.07 12.50
CA LEU A 142 1.74 15.39 11.63
C LEU A 142 2.04 16.90 11.65
N ASP A 143 1.01 17.74 11.55
CA ASP A 143 1.15 19.21 11.62
C ASP A 143 1.78 19.66 12.95
N LYS A 144 1.42 19.02 14.08
CA LYS A 144 2.06 19.29 15.37
C LYS A 144 3.54 18.92 15.36
N VAL A 145 3.90 17.76 14.81
CA VAL A 145 5.31 17.33 14.70
C VAL A 145 6.10 18.29 13.84
N VAL A 146 5.57 18.69 12.69
CA VAL A 146 6.20 19.66 11.77
C VAL A 146 6.42 21.01 12.46
N LYS A 147 5.43 21.53 13.19
CA LYS A 147 5.54 22.78 13.96
C LYS A 147 6.62 22.68 15.04
N THR A 148 6.66 21.58 15.80
CA THR A 148 7.69 21.37 16.83
C THR A 148 9.08 21.31 16.21
N ARG A 149 9.25 20.62 15.08
CA ARG A 149 10.52 20.61 14.33
C ARG A 149 10.94 21.99 13.83
N ALA A 150 9.99 22.79 13.36
CA ALA A 150 10.25 24.17 12.93
C ALA A 150 10.77 25.03 14.10
N LEU A 151 10.16 24.90 15.29
CA LEU A 151 10.63 25.58 16.51
C LEU A 151 12.04 25.16 16.91
N HIS A 152 12.33 23.85 16.91
CA HIS A 152 13.69 23.35 17.21
C HIS A 152 14.71 23.82 16.16
N ARG A 153 14.32 23.90 14.88
CA ARG A 153 15.17 24.41 13.81
C ARG A 153 15.45 25.91 14.01
N ALA A 154 14.43 26.71 14.34
CA ALA A 154 14.58 28.12 14.62
C ALA A 154 15.50 28.39 15.82
N ALA A 155 15.41 27.58 16.87
CA ALA A 155 16.31 27.67 18.02
C ALA A 155 17.76 27.36 17.64
N ARG A 156 18.01 26.34 16.84
CA ARG A 156 19.36 25.99 16.32
C ARG A 156 19.92 27.03 15.36
N ALA A 157 19.08 27.67 14.56
CA ALA A 157 19.51 28.72 13.65
C ALA A 157 20.08 29.97 14.33
N LYS A 158 19.80 30.15 15.63
CA LYS A 158 20.39 31.24 16.45
C LYS A 158 21.84 30.97 16.82
N VAL A 159 22.32 29.75 16.71
CA VAL A 159 23.69 29.37 17.01
C VAL A 159 24.48 29.34 15.68
N PRO A 160 25.61 30.04 15.56
CA PRO A 160 26.34 30.20 14.29
C PRO A 160 27.15 28.94 13.93
N TYR A 161 26.54 27.80 13.86
CA TYR A 161 27.17 26.59 13.34
C TYR A 161 27.09 26.54 11.81
N PRO A 162 28.14 26.09 11.13
CA PRO A 162 28.08 25.88 9.69
C PRO A 162 27.08 24.75 9.35
N ILE A 163 26.23 25.01 8.37
CA ILE A 163 25.27 24.01 7.86
C ILE A 163 25.89 23.30 6.67
N VAL A 164 26.16 22.00 6.81
CA VAL A 164 26.67 21.15 5.73
C VAL A 164 25.55 20.28 5.20
N ALA A 165 25.33 20.29 3.88
CA ALA A 165 24.33 19.46 3.22
C ALA A 165 24.99 18.39 2.34
N LEU A 166 24.60 17.11 2.54
CA LEU A 166 24.98 16.01 1.66
C LEU A 166 23.99 15.92 0.51
N VAL A 167 24.45 16.21 -0.71
CA VAL A 167 23.63 16.21 -1.92
C VAL A 167 24.10 15.12 -2.88
N GLY A 168 23.18 14.51 -3.62
CA GLY A 168 23.48 13.49 -4.62
C GLY A 168 22.26 12.65 -4.97
N TYR A 169 22.38 11.82 -6.01
CA TYR A 169 21.30 10.91 -6.46
C TYR A 169 20.86 9.90 -5.39
N THR A 170 19.67 9.32 -5.56
CA THR A 170 19.23 8.16 -4.76
C THR A 170 20.26 7.04 -4.86
N ASN A 171 20.49 6.34 -3.75
CA ASN A 171 21.49 5.26 -3.61
C ASN A 171 22.98 5.67 -3.79
N ALA A 172 23.29 6.96 -3.82
CA ALA A 172 24.68 7.45 -3.87
C ALA A 172 25.45 7.31 -2.54
N GLY A 173 24.94 6.59 -1.57
CA GLY A 173 25.60 6.35 -0.29
C GLY A 173 25.55 7.50 0.72
N LYS A 174 24.70 8.54 0.51
CA LYS A 174 24.60 9.70 1.42
C LYS A 174 24.28 9.29 2.87
N SER A 175 23.30 8.43 3.04
CA SER A 175 22.91 7.94 4.37
C SER A 175 23.99 7.06 5.01
N THR A 176 24.71 6.29 4.21
CA THR A 176 25.85 5.49 4.67
C THR A 176 26.98 6.36 5.16
N LEU A 177 27.29 7.43 4.41
CA LEU A 177 28.31 8.41 4.81
C LEU A 177 27.88 9.14 6.08
N PHE A 178 26.63 9.64 6.14
CA PHE A 178 26.09 10.32 7.33
C PHE A 178 26.12 9.47 8.59
N ASN A 179 25.87 8.17 8.48
CA ASN A 179 25.87 7.27 9.63
C ASN A 179 27.29 6.87 10.08
N ARG A 180 28.33 7.19 9.29
CA ARG A 180 29.73 6.92 9.64
C ARG A 180 30.49 8.14 10.19
N LEU A 181 29.89 9.34 10.04
CA LEU A 181 30.38 10.60 10.64
C LEU A 181 29.90 10.71 12.08
#